data_074714981b8488e5529d015c9fff65bc
#
_entry.id   074714981b8488e5529d015c9fff65bc
#
_cell.length_a   1.000
_cell.length_b   1.000
_cell.length_c   1.000
_cell.angle_alpha   90.00
_cell.angle_beta   90.00
_cell.angle_gamma   90.00
#
_symmetry.space_group_name_H-M   'P 1'
#
loop_
_entity.id
_entity.type
_entity.pdbx_description
1 polymer ?
#
loop_
_entity_poly.entity_id
_entity_poly.type
_entity_poly.pdbx_seq_one_letter_code
_entity_poly.pdbx_strand_id
1 'polypeptide(L)'
;MQETGRLFSCCPSVLYKNGEKRNSIKCTLGAFLHLLLRPIFRQLHQNFINVRTAYASEIWAQLTKNLLVKSSAERLREYIKKQQEEESMAGILTALLSGALMSIQGVFNTEVTKQTSTWLAAGWVQISAFAVCLAAWCITGREPIGDLFRVKPWYLLLGGAIGAFITITVIWSMAGLGPAKAAMLIVISQLAAAWLIELFGLFGMEKTDFTVRKLLGMAVAVVGIVVFQWE
;
A
#
# COMPACT_ATOMS: atom_id res chain seq x y z
N MET A 1 30.03 -2.21 15.99
CA MET A 1 29.90 -2.08 17.46
C MET A 1 29.66 -0.63 17.78
N GLN A 2 28.67 -0.32 18.59
CA GLN A 2 28.19 0.99 19.04
C GLN A 2 27.38 1.79 18.02
N GLU A 3 26.07 1.57 18.05
CA GLU A 3 25.01 2.61 17.96
C GLU A 3 23.62 1.99 18.18
N THR A 4 23.39 1.38 19.35
CA THR A 4 22.08 0.90 19.79
C THR A 4 21.60 1.63 21.07
N GLY A 5 21.84 2.93 21.16
CA GLY A 5 21.66 3.66 22.42
C GLY A 5 20.85 4.93 22.38
N ARG A 6 19.89 5.15 21.43
CA ARG A 6 19.05 6.38 21.49
C ARG A 6 17.63 6.22 20.97
N LEU A 7 16.89 5.25 21.45
CA LEU A 7 15.46 5.12 21.12
C LEU A 7 14.52 5.08 22.34
N PHE A 8 15.03 5.49 23.52
CA PHE A 8 14.20 5.57 24.73
C PHE A 8 14.32 6.95 25.41
N SER A 9 13.88 8.00 24.72
CA SER A 9 13.73 9.29 25.39
C SER A 9 12.62 10.12 24.75
N CYS A 10 11.41 9.63 24.81
CA CYS A 10 10.20 10.43 24.61
C CYS A 10 9.07 9.89 25.50
N CYS A 11 9.35 9.74 26.79
CA CYS A 11 8.34 9.86 27.84
C CYS A 11 8.72 11.09 28.66
N PRO A 12 7.95 12.18 28.64
CA PRO A 12 8.11 13.22 29.63
C PRO A 12 7.73 12.62 30.99
N SER A 13 8.69 12.64 31.92
CA SER A 13 8.49 12.38 33.32
C SER A 13 7.35 13.27 33.84
N VAL A 14 6.18 12.71 34.01
CA VAL A 14 5.07 13.38 34.68
C VAL A 14 5.38 13.37 36.16
N LEU A 15 5.84 14.51 36.64
CA LEU A 15 5.87 14.83 38.08
C LEU A 15 4.45 14.74 38.64
N TYR A 16 4.32 13.85 39.60
CA TYR A 16 3.10 13.62 40.37
C TYR A 16 2.79 14.87 41.21
N LYS A 17 1.77 15.63 40.85
CA LYS A 17 1.12 16.56 41.74
C LYS A 17 -0.37 16.72 41.37
N ASN A 18 -1.22 16.33 42.33
CA ASN A 18 -2.65 16.53 42.42
C ASN A 18 -3.57 15.73 41.49
N GLY A 19 -4.13 14.67 42.07
CA GLY A 19 -5.38 14.01 41.93
C GLY A 19 -6.42 14.54 40.94
N GLU A 20 -6.34 14.12 39.67
CA GLU A 20 -7.51 14.09 38.81
C GLU A 20 -7.39 12.97 37.76
N LYS A 21 -8.35 12.04 37.83
CA LYS A 21 -8.51 10.88 36.97
C LYS A 21 -9.00 11.32 35.58
N ARG A 22 -8.15 11.79 34.69
CA ARG A 22 -8.61 12.14 33.33
C ARG A 22 -7.69 11.72 32.14
N ASN A 23 -6.70 10.87 32.35
CA ASN A 23 -5.75 10.49 31.27
C ASN A 23 -5.66 9.00 30.95
N SER A 24 -6.58 8.17 31.47
CA SER A 24 -6.51 6.71 31.25
C SER A 24 -6.98 6.25 29.86
N ILE A 25 -7.83 7.01 29.19
CA ILE A 25 -8.44 6.58 27.91
C ILE A 25 -7.52 6.86 26.70
N LYS A 26 -6.71 7.92 26.76
CA LYS A 26 -5.79 8.25 25.66
C LYS A 26 -4.58 7.32 25.59
N CYS A 27 -4.10 6.81 26.71
CA CYS A 27 -3.01 5.82 26.74
C CYS A 27 -3.47 4.44 26.26
N THR A 28 -4.70 4.04 26.52
CA THR A 28 -5.24 2.73 26.10
C THR A 28 -5.49 2.66 24.60
N LEU A 29 -6.00 3.72 23.97
CA LEU A 29 -6.24 3.73 22.51
C LEU A 29 -4.93 3.77 21.74
N GLY A 30 -3.95 4.55 22.19
CA GLY A 30 -2.59 4.58 21.61
C GLY A 30 -1.85 3.25 21.78
N ALA A 31 -1.97 2.62 22.94
CA ALA A 31 -1.37 1.31 23.20
C ALA A 31 -2.07 0.19 22.39
N PHE A 32 -3.37 0.26 22.20
CA PHE A 32 -4.14 -0.71 21.41
C PHE A 32 -3.82 -0.59 19.91
N LEU A 33 -3.75 0.63 19.40
CA LEU A 33 -3.35 0.90 18.02
C LEU A 33 -1.89 0.51 17.77
N HIS A 34 -1.00 0.75 18.74
CA HIS A 34 0.40 0.36 18.71
C HIS A 34 0.59 -1.17 18.78
N LEU A 35 -0.26 -1.88 19.56
CA LEU A 35 -0.23 -3.35 19.64
C LEU A 35 -0.77 -4.02 18.37
N LEU A 36 -1.81 -3.46 17.74
CA LEU A 36 -2.41 -4.00 16.52
C LEU A 36 -1.61 -3.68 15.24
N LEU A 37 -1.03 -2.48 15.15
CA LEU A 37 -0.33 -2.05 13.94
C LEU A 37 1.18 -2.36 13.97
N ARG A 38 1.78 -2.46 15.15
CA ARG A 38 3.21 -2.73 15.30
C ARG A 38 3.67 -4.05 14.66
N PRO A 39 2.97 -5.19 14.80
CA PRO A 39 3.39 -6.43 14.13
C PRO A 39 3.24 -6.32 12.60
N ILE A 40 2.17 -5.71 12.10
CA ILE A 40 1.91 -5.58 10.67
C ILE A 40 2.92 -4.62 10.02
N PHE A 41 3.15 -3.45 10.61
CA PHE A 41 4.13 -2.48 10.12
C PHE A 41 5.57 -2.94 10.33
N ARG A 42 5.87 -3.63 11.45
CA ARG A 42 7.19 -4.20 11.65
C ARG A 42 7.48 -5.31 10.64
N GLN A 43 6.49 -6.14 10.31
CA GLN A 43 6.61 -7.18 9.30
C GLN A 43 6.80 -6.59 7.90
N LEU A 44 6.01 -5.57 7.54
CA LEU A 44 6.14 -4.85 6.25
C LEU A 44 7.47 -4.09 6.14
N HIS A 45 7.87 -3.39 7.19
CA HIS A 45 9.13 -2.63 7.21
C HIS A 45 10.36 -3.55 7.29
N GLN A 46 10.30 -4.64 8.06
CA GLN A 46 11.37 -5.65 8.09
C GLN A 46 11.47 -6.38 6.76
N ASN A 47 10.37 -6.71 6.11
CA ASN A 47 10.41 -7.30 4.77
C ASN A 47 11.00 -6.32 3.74
N PHE A 48 10.66 -5.03 3.81
CA PHE A 48 11.17 -4.01 2.90
C PHE A 48 12.65 -3.69 3.12
N ILE A 49 13.12 -3.61 4.37
CA ILE A 49 14.54 -3.40 4.71
C ILE A 49 15.36 -4.67 4.47
N ASN A 50 14.84 -5.83 4.84
CA ASN A 50 15.54 -7.10 4.63
C ASN A 50 15.73 -7.41 3.15
N VAL A 51 14.77 -7.06 2.29
CA VAL A 51 14.89 -7.18 0.84
C VAL A 51 16.00 -6.27 0.30
N ARG A 52 16.09 -5.04 0.77
CA ARG A 52 17.07 -4.05 0.24
C ARG A 52 18.49 -4.24 0.75
N THR A 53 18.67 -4.66 2.00
CA THR A 53 20.00 -4.82 2.62
C THR A 53 20.55 -6.24 2.52
N ALA A 54 19.72 -7.27 2.63
CA ALA A 54 20.12 -8.66 2.46
C ALA A 54 20.50 -8.95 1.00
N TYR A 55 19.75 -8.40 0.03
CA TYR A 55 20.07 -8.56 -1.39
C TYR A 55 21.43 -7.98 -1.78
N ALA A 56 21.77 -6.81 -1.28
CA ALA A 56 23.04 -6.17 -1.66
C ALA A 56 24.25 -6.79 -0.96
N SER A 57 24.17 -7.06 0.33
CA SER A 57 25.33 -7.52 1.11
C SER A 57 25.59 -9.03 1.01
N GLU A 58 24.55 -9.86 0.98
CA GLU A 58 24.72 -11.31 0.84
C GLU A 58 25.09 -11.73 -0.61
N ILE A 59 24.50 -11.08 -1.61
CA ILE A 59 24.89 -11.35 -3.01
C ILE A 59 26.34 -10.95 -3.26
N TRP A 60 26.78 -9.77 -2.78
CA TRP A 60 28.18 -9.36 -2.91
C TRP A 60 29.15 -10.23 -2.11
N ALA A 61 28.80 -10.65 -0.90
CA ALA A 61 29.63 -11.53 -0.08
C ALA A 61 29.74 -12.95 -0.64
N GLN A 62 28.67 -13.46 -1.27
CA GLN A 62 28.69 -14.77 -1.92
C GLN A 62 29.31 -14.73 -3.32
N LEU A 63 29.11 -13.66 -4.11
CA LEU A 63 29.79 -13.49 -5.40
C LEU A 63 31.30 -13.41 -5.27
N THR A 64 31.82 -12.78 -4.24
CA THR A 64 33.27 -12.73 -3.98
C THR A 64 33.86 -14.06 -3.50
N LYS A 65 33.10 -14.91 -2.84
CA LYS A 65 33.56 -16.22 -2.37
C LYS A 65 33.43 -17.35 -3.38
N ASN A 66 32.57 -17.24 -4.39
CA ASN A 66 32.18 -18.39 -5.23
C ASN A 66 32.45 -18.23 -6.75
N LEU A 67 33.40 -17.36 -7.14
CA LEU A 67 33.85 -17.24 -8.54
C LEU A 67 34.46 -18.52 -9.14
N LEU A 68 34.51 -19.62 -8.41
CA LEU A 68 35.22 -20.85 -8.80
C LEU A 68 34.37 -22.08 -9.10
N VAL A 69 33.04 -22.10 -8.94
CA VAL A 69 32.29 -23.37 -9.15
C VAL A 69 30.95 -23.17 -9.86
N LYS A 70 30.79 -23.82 -11.01
CA LYS A 70 29.58 -23.90 -11.84
C LYS A 70 28.30 -24.32 -11.07
N SER A 71 28.43 -25.11 -9.99
CA SER A 71 27.33 -25.51 -9.11
C SER A 71 26.79 -24.38 -8.23
N SER A 72 27.55 -23.32 -8.05
CA SER A 72 27.14 -22.16 -7.23
C SER A 72 26.18 -21.24 -7.99
N ALA A 73 26.31 -21.17 -9.31
CA ALA A 73 25.40 -20.39 -10.17
C ALA A 73 23.99 -20.99 -10.22
N GLU A 74 23.87 -22.31 -10.17
CA GLU A 74 22.58 -23.00 -10.15
C GLU A 74 21.88 -22.81 -8.80
N ARG A 75 22.60 -22.93 -7.69
CA ARG A 75 22.07 -22.65 -6.34
C ARG A 75 21.63 -21.20 -6.18
N LEU A 76 22.37 -20.26 -6.74
CA LEU A 76 22.01 -18.85 -6.70
C LEU A 76 20.75 -18.59 -7.55
N ARG A 77 20.62 -19.21 -8.72
CA ARG A 77 19.40 -19.11 -9.55
C ARG A 77 18.18 -19.70 -8.83
N GLU A 78 18.35 -20.82 -8.15
CA GLU A 78 17.28 -21.47 -7.38
C GLU A 78 16.86 -20.60 -6.17
N TYR A 79 17.85 -20.02 -5.47
CA TYR A 79 17.59 -19.08 -4.38
C TYR A 79 16.87 -17.81 -4.86
N ILE A 80 17.34 -17.19 -5.95
CA ILE A 80 16.68 -16.02 -6.53
C ILE A 80 15.26 -16.35 -6.98
N LYS A 81 15.07 -17.52 -7.61
CA LYS A 81 13.73 -17.96 -8.04
C LYS A 81 12.79 -18.14 -6.85
N LYS A 82 13.27 -18.76 -5.77
CA LYS A 82 12.50 -18.93 -4.54
C LYS A 82 12.14 -17.60 -3.90
N GLN A 83 13.06 -16.64 -3.84
CA GLN A 83 12.80 -15.29 -3.34
C GLN A 83 11.76 -14.56 -4.21
N GLN A 84 11.85 -14.66 -5.53
CA GLN A 84 10.86 -14.09 -6.44
C GLN A 84 9.47 -14.71 -6.29
N GLU A 85 9.40 -16.02 -6.03
CA GLU A 85 8.14 -16.72 -5.73
C GLU A 85 7.53 -16.25 -4.41
N GLU A 86 8.33 -16.11 -3.35
CA GLU A 86 7.88 -15.59 -2.05
C GLU A 86 7.40 -14.13 -2.13
N GLU A 87 8.13 -13.25 -2.83
CA GLU A 87 7.74 -11.87 -3.08
C GLU A 87 6.46 -11.79 -3.92
N SER A 88 6.32 -12.63 -4.93
CA SER A 88 5.12 -12.73 -5.75
C SER A 88 3.90 -13.16 -4.92
N MET A 89 4.05 -14.13 -4.04
CA MET A 89 2.97 -14.59 -3.14
C MET A 89 2.56 -13.49 -2.15
N ALA A 90 3.53 -12.80 -1.55
CA ALA A 90 3.25 -11.66 -0.68
C ALA A 90 2.52 -10.54 -1.44
N GLY A 91 2.94 -10.25 -2.67
CA GLY A 91 2.28 -9.29 -3.57
C GLY A 91 0.83 -9.67 -3.88
N ILE A 92 0.56 -10.95 -4.16
CA ILE A 92 -0.79 -11.45 -4.42
C ILE A 92 -1.69 -11.27 -3.18
N LEU A 93 -1.21 -11.67 -2.01
CA LEU A 93 -1.98 -11.55 -0.76
C LEU A 93 -2.28 -10.09 -0.41
N THR A 94 -1.31 -9.19 -0.57
CA THR A 94 -1.51 -7.76 -0.33
C THR A 94 -2.47 -7.14 -1.35
N ALA A 95 -2.43 -7.56 -2.61
CA ALA A 95 -3.37 -7.11 -3.63
C ALA A 95 -4.81 -7.54 -3.32
N LEU A 96 -5.02 -8.79 -2.89
CA LEU A 96 -6.34 -9.29 -2.48
C LEU A 96 -6.87 -8.52 -1.27
N LEU A 97 -6.04 -8.29 -0.27
CA LEU A 97 -6.39 -7.50 0.90
C LEU A 97 -6.74 -6.06 0.51
N SER A 98 -5.95 -5.45 -0.35
CA SER A 98 -6.19 -4.08 -0.84
C SER A 98 -7.54 -3.97 -1.56
N GLY A 99 -7.89 -4.94 -2.42
CA GLY A 99 -9.17 -4.98 -3.10
C GLY A 99 -10.36 -5.09 -2.14
N ALA A 100 -10.26 -5.96 -1.12
CA ALA A 100 -11.27 -6.10 -0.09
C ALA A 100 -11.45 -4.81 0.72
N LEU A 101 -10.35 -4.20 1.16
CA LEU A 101 -10.38 -2.93 1.90
C LEU A 101 -10.97 -1.79 1.07
N MET A 102 -10.66 -1.72 -0.22
CA MET A 102 -11.20 -0.73 -1.14
C MET A 102 -12.73 -0.84 -1.27
N SER A 103 -13.25 -2.07 -1.34
CA SER A 103 -14.70 -2.32 -1.40
C SER A 103 -15.39 -1.91 -0.09
N ILE A 104 -14.83 -2.27 1.07
CA ILE A 104 -15.36 -1.88 2.38
C ILE A 104 -15.35 -0.36 2.54
N GLN A 105 -14.23 0.29 2.20
CA GLN A 105 -14.08 1.75 2.23
C GLN A 105 -15.13 2.43 1.35
N GLY A 106 -15.37 1.93 0.14
CA GLY A 106 -16.36 2.48 -0.78
C GLY A 106 -17.78 2.43 -0.21
N VAL A 107 -18.16 1.31 0.44
CA VAL A 107 -19.46 1.18 1.11
C VAL A 107 -19.57 2.17 2.27
N PHE A 108 -18.55 2.26 3.14
CA PHE A 108 -18.56 3.19 4.27
C PHE A 108 -18.69 4.64 3.81
N ASN A 109 -17.95 5.04 2.80
CA ASN A 109 -18.01 6.39 2.26
C ASN A 109 -19.39 6.70 1.67
N THR A 110 -20.00 5.73 1.00
CA THR A 110 -21.36 5.88 0.46
C THR A 110 -22.39 6.04 1.58
N GLU A 111 -22.29 5.27 2.67
CA GLU A 111 -23.19 5.41 3.82
C GLU A 111 -22.99 6.75 4.56
N VAL A 112 -21.77 7.22 4.74
CA VAL A 112 -21.48 8.54 5.30
C VAL A 112 -22.07 9.64 4.41
N THR A 113 -21.99 9.49 3.10
CA THR A 113 -22.54 10.48 2.15
C THR A 113 -24.06 10.58 2.24
N LYS A 114 -24.79 9.49 2.53
CA LYS A 114 -26.24 9.53 2.74
C LYS A 114 -26.67 10.38 3.96
N GLN A 115 -25.80 10.47 4.95
CA GLN A 115 -26.04 11.22 6.19
C GLN A 115 -25.47 12.63 6.17
N THR A 116 -24.59 12.94 5.20
CA THR A 116 -23.88 14.22 5.14
C THR A 116 -23.91 14.77 3.71
N SER A 117 -22.75 14.93 3.10
CA SER A 117 -22.59 15.29 1.70
C SER A 117 -21.38 14.58 1.09
N THR A 118 -21.35 14.44 -0.23
CA THR A 118 -20.23 13.82 -0.95
C THR A 118 -18.90 14.50 -0.65
N TRP A 119 -18.90 15.84 -0.61
CA TRP A 119 -17.69 16.62 -0.33
C TRP A 119 -17.18 16.43 1.09
N LEU A 120 -18.10 16.39 2.06
CA LEU A 120 -17.73 16.19 3.46
C LEU A 120 -17.22 14.76 3.70
N ALA A 121 -17.89 13.76 3.13
CA ALA A 121 -17.46 12.37 3.20
C ALA A 121 -16.07 12.19 2.56
N ALA A 122 -15.85 12.70 1.34
CA ALA A 122 -14.57 12.63 0.66
C ALA A 122 -13.47 13.38 1.44
N GLY A 123 -13.76 14.58 1.97
CA GLY A 123 -12.81 15.34 2.80
C GLY A 123 -12.42 14.57 4.06
N TRP A 124 -13.37 13.97 4.75
CA TRP A 124 -13.11 13.17 5.95
C TRP A 124 -12.19 11.97 5.67
N VAL A 125 -12.41 11.29 4.55
CA VAL A 125 -11.56 10.17 4.10
C VAL A 125 -10.12 10.63 3.93
N GLN A 126 -9.88 11.76 3.28
CA GLN A 126 -8.51 12.26 3.06
C GLN A 126 -7.84 12.68 4.37
N ILE A 127 -8.58 13.34 5.28
CA ILE A 127 -8.05 13.74 6.58
C ILE A 127 -7.73 12.52 7.44
N SER A 128 -8.62 11.54 7.50
CA SER A 128 -8.40 10.32 8.28
C SER A 128 -7.24 9.48 7.71
N ALA A 129 -7.12 9.37 6.39
CA ALA A 129 -6.00 8.73 5.73
C ALA A 129 -4.68 9.45 6.03
N PHE A 130 -4.67 10.79 5.95
CA PHE A 130 -3.50 11.59 6.32
C PHE A 130 -3.09 11.38 7.77
N ALA A 131 -4.05 11.35 8.72
CA ALA A 131 -3.77 11.11 10.13
C ALA A 131 -3.13 9.73 10.36
N VAL A 132 -3.60 8.67 9.67
CA VAL A 132 -3.00 7.33 9.74
C VAL A 132 -1.58 7.33 9.15
N CYS A 133 -1.37 7.98 7.99
CA CYS A 133 -0.04 8.08 7.38
C CYS A 133 0.93 8.87 8.26
N LEU A 134 0.46 9.97 8.87
CA LEU A 134 1.27 10.77 9.79
C LEU A 134 1.66 9.97 11.04
N ALA A 135 0.70 9.24 11.62
CA ALA A 135 0.99 8.36 12.74
C ALA A 135 2.02 7.28 12.39
N ALA A 136 1.86 6.64 11.22
CA ALA A 136 2.81 5.66 10.71
C ALA A 136 4.20 6.27 10.50
N TRP A 137 4.29 7.45 9.88
CA TRP A 137 5.56 8.16 9.67
C TRP A 137 6.25 8.50 10.99
N CYS A 138 5.50 8.94 12.02
CA CYS A 138 6.04 9.20 13.35
C CYS A 138 6.63 7.95 14.04
N ILE A 139 6.10 6.76 13.72
CA ILE A 139 6.52 5.48 14.32
C ILE A 139 7.68 4.84 13.55
N THR A 140 7.69 4.94 12.22
CA THR A 140 8.59 4.17 11.36
C THR A 140 9.97 4.78 11.14
N GLY A 141 10.20 6.05 11.45
CA GLY A 141 11.56 6.56 11.34
C GLY A 141 11.73 8.04 10.98
N ARG A 142 10.65 8.78 10.72
CA ARG A 142 10.66 10.23 10.46
C ARG A 142 11.61 10.63 9.34
N GLU A 143 11.45 10.04 8.18
CA GLU A 143 12.21 10.43 6.99
C GLU A 143 12.04 11.93 6.69
N PRO A 144 13.07 12.59 6.13
CA PRO A 144 13.03 14.05 5.94
C PRO A 144 11.92 14.43 4.96
N ILE A 145 10.95 15.21 5.42
CA ILE A 145 9.82 15.71 4.59
C ILE A 145 10.33 16.50 3.37
N GLY A 146 11.52 17.08 3.48
CA GLY A 146 12.17 17.81 2.39
C GLY A 146 12.41 16.98 1.12
N ASP A 147 12.51 15.67 1.23
CA ASP A 147 12.73 14.80 0.09
C ASP A 147 11.49 14.72 -0.81
N LEU A 148 10.29 14.96 -0.26
CA LEU A 148 9.07 15.06 -1.03
C LEU A 148 9.14 16.18 -2.09
N PHE A 149 9.78 17.32 -1.77
CA PHE A 149 9.91 18.46 -2.70
C PHE A 149 11.02 18.25 -3.75
N ARG A 150 11.81 17.18 -3.62
CA ARG A 150 12.85 16.80 -4.59
C ARG A 150 12.34 15.84 -5.66
N VAL A 151 11.11 15.33 -5.52
CA VAL A 151 10.49 14.39 -6.47
C VAL A 151 10.38 15.04 -7.85
N LYS A 152 10.91 14.35 -8.85
CA LYS A 152 10.80 14.76 -10.26
C LYS A 152 10.31 13.57 -11.09
N PRO A 153 9.40 13.81 -12.02
CA PRO A 153 8.69 15.06 -12.31
C PRO A 153 7.62 15.39 -11.25
N TRP A 154 7.38 16.68 -11.03
CA TRP A 154 6.52 17.19 -9.95
C TRP A 154 5.05 16.74 -10.04
N TYR A 155 4.55 16.43 -11.23
CA TYR A 155 3.16 15.99 -11.44
C TYR A 155 2.85 14.65 -10.72
N LEU A 156 3.87 13.85 -10.36
CA LEU A 156 3.68 12.63 -9.58
C LEU A 156 3.10 12.93 -8.18
N LEU A 157 3.29 14.12 -7.66
CA LEU A 157 2.73 14.55 -6.38
C LEU A 157 1.22 14.81 -6.43
N LEU A 158 0.62 14.84 -7.62
CA LEU A 158 -0.83 15.00 -7.79
C LEU A 158 -1.64 13.75 -7.38
N GLY A 159 -0.98 12.65 -7.02
CA GLY A 159 -1.63 11.41 -6.59
C GLY A 159 -2.69 11.61 -5.50
N GLY A 160 -2.44 12.51 -4.54
CA GLY A 160 -3.42 12.85 -3.50
C GLY A 160 -4.68 13.52 -4.05
N ALA A 161 -4.53 14.48 -4.97
CA ALA A 161 -5.66 15.11 -5.64
C ALA A 161 -6.47 14.12 -6.48
N ILE A 162 -5.78 13.26 -7.23
CA ILE A 162 -6.41 12.15 -7.98
C ILE A 162 -7.18 11.24 -7.02
N GLY A 163 -6.61 10.92 -5.84
CA GLY A 163 -7.27 10.12 -4.81
C GLY A 163 -8.59 10.71 -4.33
N ALA A 164 -8.68 12.04 -4.20
CA ALA A 164 -9.93 12.72 -3.86
C ALA A 164 -11.00 12.53 -4.95
N PHE A 165 -10.63 12.70 -6.23
CA PHE A 165 -11.54 12.45 -7.35
C PHE A 165 -11.97 10.98 -7.43
N ILE A 166 -11.04 10.03 -7.20
CA ILE A 166 -11.37 8.60 -7.12
C ILE A 166 -12.42 8.37 -6.04
N THR A 167 -12.22 8.91 -4.84
CA THR A 167 -13.18 8.74 -3.73
C THR A 167 -14.57 9.24 -4.11
N ILE A 168 -14.69 10.42 -4.71
CA ILE A 168 -15.97 11.01 -5.13
C ILE A 168 -16.65 10.15 -6.20
N THR A 169 -15.90 9.74 -7.23
CA THR A 169 -16.44 8.93 -8.33
C THR A 169 -16.86 7.53 -7.88
N VAL A 170 -16.13 6.92 -6.94
CA VAL A 170 -16.50 5.64 -6.31
C VAL A 170 -17.79 5.78 -5.51
N ILE A 171 -17.95 6.84 -4.72
CA ILE A 171 -19.19 7.12 -3.98
C ILE A 171 -20.37 7.21 -4.93
N TRP A 172 -20.28 8.01 -6.00
CA TRP A 172 -21.36 8.16 -6.97
C TRP A 172 -21.68 6.86 -7.70
N SER A 173 -20.65 6.11 -8.07
CA SER A 173 -20.81 4.80 -8.72
C SER A 173 -21.52 3.80 -7.82
N MET A 174 -21.09 3.67 -6.56
CA MET A 174 -21.72 2.76 -5.60
C MET A 174 -23.14 3.19 -5.22
N ALA A 175 -23.39 4.49 -5.10
CA ALA A 175 -24.73 5.00 -4.83
C ALA A 175 -25.71 4.73 -5.98
N GLY A 176 -25.25 4.81 -7.24
CA GLY A 176 -26.10 4.61 -8.43
C GLY A 176 -26.27 3.17 -8.85
N LEU A 177 -25.24 2.35 -8.75
CA LEU A 177 -25.20 0.99 -9.29
C LEU A 177 -25.25 -0.11 -8.23
N GLY A 178 -25.03 0.25 -6.96
CA GLY A 178 -24.78 -0.69 -5.88
C GLY A 178 -23.31 -1.13 -5.82
N PRO A 179 -22.88 -1.65 -4.65
CA PRO A 179 -21.46 -1.92 -4.40
C PRO A 179 -20.84 -2.96 -5.34
N ALA A 180 -21.53 -4.06 -5.62
CA ALA A 180 -20.99 -5.15 -6.43
C ALA A 180 -20.78 -4.72 -7.90
N LYS A 181 -21.81 -4.11 -8.52
CA LYS A 181 -21.73 -3.65 -9.93
C LYS A 181 -20.69 -2.55 -10.08
N ALA A 182 -20.66 -1.59 -9.16
CA ALA A 182 -19.66 -0.52 -9.16
C ALA A 182 -18.24 -1.07 -9.06
N ALA A 183 -17.96 -1.95 -8.09
CA ALA A 183 -16.65 -2.53 -7.90
C ALA A 183 -16.15 -3.28 -9.15
N MET A 184 -17.01 -4.04 -9.81
CA MET A 184 -16.64 -4.77 -11.03
C MET A 184 -16.28 -3.84 -12.19
N LEU A 185 -17.06 -2.78 -12.43
CA LEU A 185 -16.77 -1.80 -13.47
C LEU A 185 -15.48 -1.04 -13.18
N ILE A 186 -15.23 -0.71 -11.92
CA ILE A 186 -13.98 -0.08 -11.47
C ILE A 186 -12.79 -1.00 -11.77
N VAL A 187 -12.87 -2.29 -11.44
CA VAL A 187 -11.78 -3.26 -11.71
C VAL A 187 -11.49 -3.38 -13.20
N ILE A 188 -12.51 -3.44 -14.07
CA ILE A 188 -12.29 -3.48 -15.53
C ILE A 188 -11.54 -2.23 -15.99
N SER A 189 -11.98 -1.05 -15.57
CA SER A 189 -11.36 0.20 -15.98
C SER A 189 -9.93 0.34 -15.45
N GLN A 190 -9.67 -0.12 -14.22
CA GLN A 190 -8.31 -0.17 -13.64
C GLN A 190 -7.41 -1.12 -14.43
N LEU A 191 -7.88 -2.31 -14.78
CA LEU A 191 -7.12 -3.28 -15.56
C LEU A 191 -6.78 -2.74 -16.95
N ALA A 192 -7.75 -2.13 -17.64
CA ALA A 192 -7.54 -1.51 -18.94
C ALA A 192 -6.54 -0.34 -18.87
N ALA A 193 -6.69 0.54 -17.88
CA ALA A 193 -5.80 1.67 -17.69
C ALA A 193 -4.37 1.22 -17.35
N ALA A 194 -4.21 0.23 -16.44
CA ALA A 194 -2.90 -0.32 -16.09
C ALA A 194 -2.22 -0.95 -17.31
N TRP A 195 -2.95 -1.72 -18.11
CA TRP A 195 -2.42 -2.31 -19.33
C TRP A 195 -1.99 -1.27 -20.36
N LEU A 196 -2.75 -0.19 -20.54
CA LEU A 196 -2.37 0.92 -21.43
C LEU A 196 -1.11 1.64 -20.93
N ILE A 197 -0.99 1.86 -19.62
CA ILE A 197 0.21 2.46 -19.01
C ILE A 197 1.44 1.60 -19.28
N GLU A 198 1.36 0.29 -19.09
CA GLU A 198 2.44 -0.65 -19.41
C GLU A 198 2.76 -0.69 -20.90
N LEU A 199 1.73 -0.71 -21.76
CA LEU A 199 1.89 -0.80 -23.21
C LEU A 199 2.65 0.41 -23.78
N PHE A 200 2.33 1.60 -23.28
CA PHE A 200 2.97 2.83 -23.73
C PHE A 200 4.21 3.22 -22.91
N GLY A 201 4.47 2.53 -21.80
CA GLY A 201 5.56 2.86 -20.88
C GLY A 201 5.38 4.24 -20.22
N LEU A 202 4.12 4.60 -19.88
CA LEU A 202 3.82 5.90 -19.31
C LEU A 202 4.34 6.01 -17.87
N PHE A 203 4.57 7.24 -17.42
CA PHE A 203 4.97 7.57 -16.04
C PHE A 203 6.27 6.90 -15.56
N GLY A 204 7.15 6.47 -16.49
CA GLY A 204 8.41 5.81 -16.14
C GLY A 204 8.29 4.30 -15.89
N MET A 205 7.15 3.71 -16.21
CA MET A 205 6.98 2.25 -16.19
C MET A 205 7.73 1.59 -17.36
N GLU A 206 8.25 0.39 -17.13
CA GLU A 206 8.87 -0.40 -18.21
C GLU A 206 7.81 -0.75 -19.26
N LYS A 207 8.16 -0.47 -20.53
CA LYS A 207 7.28 -0.79 -21.66
C LYS A 207 7.20 -2.30 -21.84
N THR A 208 5.97 -2.82 -21.87
CA THR A 208 5.72 -4.22 -22.16
C THR A 208 5.20 -4.39 -23.59
N ASP A 209 5.59 -5.50 -24.23
CA ASP A 209 5.11 -5.81 -25.58
C ASP A 209 3.61 -6.14 -25.57
N PHE A 210 2.98 -5.78 -26.69
CA PHE A 210 1.60 -6.16 -26.95
C PHE A 210 1.49 -7.69 -27.04
N THR A 211 0.70 -8.28 -26.15
CA THR A 211 0.48 -9.72 -26.15
C THR A 211 -1.01 -10.03 -26.29
N VAL A 212 -1.38 -10.75 -27.32
CA VAL A 212 -2.76 -11.19 -27.58
C VAL A 212 -3.34 -11.95 -26.37
N ARG A 213 -2.50 -12.69 -25.64
CA ARG A 213 -2.90 -13.39 -24.42
C ARG A 213 -3.45 -12.43 -23.33
N LYS A 214 -2.81 -11.27 -23.13
CA LYS A 214 -3.29 -10.24 -22.19
C LYS A 214 -4.64 -9.66 -22.64
N LEU A 215 -4.78 -9.40 -23.94
CA LEU A 215 -6.06 -8.92 -24.51
C LEU A 215 -7.19 -9.94 -24.35
N LEU A 216 -6.92 -11.21 -24.64
CA LEU A 216 -7.90 -12.30 -24.46
C LEU A 216 -8.28 -12.46 -22.98
N GLY A 217 -7.32 -12.41 -22.05
CA GLY A 217 -7.57 -12.46 -20.62
C GLY A 217 -8.49 -11.33 -20.15
N MET A 218 -8.26 -10.11 -20.62
CA MET A 218 -9.10 -8.96 -20.32
C MET A 218 -10.52 -9.12 -20.92
N ALA A 219 -10.64 -9.63 -22.15
CA ALA A 219 -11.94 -9.90 -22.76
C ALA A 219 -12.73 -10.95 -21.96
N VAL A 220 -12.09 -12.02 -21.50
CA VAL A 220 -12.70 -13.05 -20.65
C VAL A 220 -13.17 -12.45 -19.31
N ALA A 221 -12.37 -11.58 -18.70
CA ALA A 221 -12.75 -10.90 -17.47
C ALA A 221 -14.00 -10.02 -17.66
N VAL A 222 -14.06 -9.26 -18.76
CA VAL A 222 -15.25 -8.46 -19.12
C VAL A 222 -16.48 -9.34 -19.30
N VAL A 223 -16.36 -10.44 -20.07
CA VAL A 223 -17.46 -11.39 -20.25
C VAL A 223 -17.92 -11.99 -18.93
N GLY A 224 -16.99 -12.39 -18.06
CA GLY A 224 -17.31 -12.91 -16.72
C GLY A 224 -18.12 -11.91 -15.88
N ILE A 225 -17.77 -10.63 -15.94
CA ILE A 225 -18.52 -9.57 -15.22
C ILE A 225 -19.89 -9.34 -15.84
N VAL A 226 -20.02 -9.35 -17.16
CA VAL A 226 -21.33 -9.26 -17.83
C VAL A 226 -22.23 -10.42 -17.41
N VAL A 227 -21.70 -11.65 -17.39
CA VAL A 227 -22.45 -12.83 -16.93
C VAL A 227 -22.86 -12.70 -15.46
N PHE A 228 -21.97 -12.22 -14.59
CA PHE A 228 -22.31 -12.00 -13.18
C PHE A 228 -23.41 -10.94 -12.97
N GLN A 229 -23.49 -9.95 -13.85
CA GLN A 229 -24.51 -8.89 -13.77
C GLN A 229 -25.80 -9.24 -14.52
N TRP A 230 -25.84 -10.40 -15.17
CA TRP A 230 -26.98 -10.83 -15.96
C TRP A 230 -28.10 -11.35 -15.03
N GLU A 231 -28.88 -10.40 -14.49
CA GLU A 231 -30.18 -10.64 -13.86
C GLU A 231 -31.26 -9.86 -14.58
#